data_24fbbe03f5cc95b8bcf23538ac84ea0d
#
_entry.id   24fbbe03f5cc95b8bcf23538ac84ea0d
#
_cell.length_a   1.000
_cell.length_b   1.000
_cell.length_c   1.000
_cell.angle_alpha   90.00
_cell.angle_beta   90.00
_cell.angle_gamma   90.00
#
_symmetry.space_group_name_H-M   'P 1'
#
loop_
_entity.id
_entity.type
_entity.pdbx_description
1 polymer ?
#
loop_
_entity_poly.entity_id
_entity_poly.type
_entity_poly.pdbx_seq_one_letter_code
_entity_poly.pdbx_strand_id
1 'polypeptide(L)'
;PAKAYLYGLPLDFYKKYKVRRYGFHGTSHSFVSKRAVDFLGLDKDNSKVIVCHLGNGSSISAVVNGKCVDTTMGLTPLEGVVMGTRSGNIDPAIMEFIAKKENLDIEGVMNVLNKKSGLLGLSGGLSSDFRDLNEAAEGGNEDAANAIDVLCYSIAKFVGGYVAAMNGVDAIVFTAGIGENAIPVREKVVSY
;
A
#
# COMPACT_ATOMS: atom_id res chain seq x y z
N PRO A 1 0.34 -10.66 -14.67
CA PRO A 1 0.99 -10.58 -15.99
C PRO A 1 2.38 -9.97 -15.89
N ALA A 2 3.26 -10.27 -16.89
CA ALA A 2 4.66 -9.83 -16.87
C ALA A 2 4.81 -8.31 -16.72
N LYS A 3 3.97 -7.54 -17.39
CA LYS A 3 3.96 -6.06 -17.32
C LYS A 3 3.74 -5.50 -15.91
N ALA A 4 3.13 -6.28 -15.01
CA ALA A 4 2.86 -5.89 -13.63
C ALA A 4 3.91 -6.42 -12.64
N TYR A 5 4.51 -7.59 -12.91
CA TYR A 5 5.44 -8.17 -11.95
C TYR A 5 6.93 -7.91 -12.24
N LEU A 6 7.30 -7.52 -13.46
CA LEU A 6 8.69 -7.18 -13.79
C LEU A 6 9.03 -5.77 -13.30
N TYR A 7 10.20 -5.64 -12.70
CA TYR A 7 10.79 -4.33 -12.41
C TYR A 7 11.59 -3.83 -13.62
N GLY A 8 11.74 -2.52 -13.75
CA GLY A 8 12.61 -1.86 -14.74
C GLY A 8 14.10 -2.04 -14.42
N LEU A 9 14.53 -3.27 -14.17
CA LEU A 9 15.88 -3.68 -13.84
C LEU A 9 16.45 -4.56 -14.97
N PRO A 10 17.79 -4.77 -15.03
CA PRO A 10 18.36 -5.74 -15.95
C PRO A 10 17.65 -7.10 -15.85
N LEU A 11 17.19 -7.62 -16.98
CA LEU A 11 16.38 -8.84 -17.06
C LEU A 11 17.05 -10.06 -16.41
N ASP A 12 18.38 -10.07 -16.37
CA ASP A 12 19.16 -11.12 -15.73
C ASP A 12 18.87 -11.27 -14.23
N PHE A 13 18.51 -10.20 -13.53
CA PHE A 13 18.12 -10.31 -12.13
C PHE A 13 16.82 -11.11 -11.96
N TYR A 14 15.87 -10.94 -12.88
CA TYR A 14 14.70 -11.81 -12.90
C TYR A 14 15.04 -13.25 -13.28
N LYS A 15 15.85 -13.46 -14.33
CA LYS A 15 16.19 -14.81 -14.81
C LYS A 15 16.97 -15.61 -13.77
N LYS A 16 17.99 -15.01 -13.14
CA LYS A 16 18.88 -15.68 -12.19
C LYS A 16 18.31 -15.76 -10.79
N TYR A 17 17.80 -14.64 -10.28
CA TYR A 17 17.45 -14.50 -8.86
C TYR A 17 15.95 -14.39 -8.63
N LYS A 18 15.14 -14.43 -9.69
CA LYS A 18 13.67 -14.29 -9.61
C LYS A 18 13.23 -12.99 -8.97
N VAL A 19 14.01 -11.90 -9.19
CA VAL A 19 13.64 -10.56 -8.74
C VAL A 19 12.42 -10.09 -9.52
N ARG A 20 11.28 -10.08 -8.84
CA ARG A 20 9.97 -9.67 -9.39
C ARG A 20 9.02 -9.26 -8.26
N ARG A 21 7.90 -8.64 -8.60
CA ARG A 21 6.80 -8.43 -7.66
C ARG A 21 6.11 -9.76 -7.38
N TYR A 22 5.96 -10.10 -6.10
CA TYR A 22 5.21 -11.26 -5.61
C TYR A 22 3.87 -10.86 -5.01
N GLY A 23 3.84 -9.76 -4.27
CA GLY A 23 2.68 -9.33 -3.51
C GLY A 23 2.52 -10.11 -2.20
N PHE A 24 1.66 -9.57 -1.34
CA PHE A 24 1.37 -10.14 -0.02
C PHE A 24 -0.12 -9.97 0.30
N HIS A 25 -0.57 -10.49 1.43
CA HIS A 25 -1.98 -10.54 1.83
C HIS A 25 -2.89 -11.30 0.83
N GLY A 26 -2.33 -12.20 0.04
CA GLY A 26 -3.05 -12.88 -1.05
C GLY A 26 -4.32 -13.59 -0.62
N THR A 27 -4.33 -14.25 0.55
CA THR A 27 -5.52 -14.90 1.10
C THR A 27 -6.64 -13.88 1.36
N SER A 28 -6.31 -12.72 1.98
CA SER A 28 -7.27 -11.64 2.23
C SER A 28 -7.79 -11.06 0.92
N HIS A 29 -6.91 -10.69 -0.01
CA HIS A 29 -7.31 -10.15 -1.31
C HIS A 29 -8.22 -11.10 -2.08
N SER A 30 -7.89 -12.39 -2.12
CA SER A 30 -8.69 -13.41 -2.80
C SER A 30 -10.06 -13.59 -2.15
N PHE A 31 -10.11 -13.65 -0.83
CA PHE A 31 -11.36 -13.81 -0.08
C PHE A 31 -12.27 -12.60 -0.26
N VAL A 32 -11.73 -11.40 0.03
CA VAL A 32 -12.52 -10.17 0.03
C VAL A 32 -13.03 -9.83 -1.39
N SER A 33 -12.21 -10.01 -2.43
CA SER A 33 -12.65 -9.74 -3.80
C SER A 33 -13.80 -10.65 -4.23
N LYS A 34 -13.76 -11.94 -3.89
CA LYS A 34 -14.84 -12.89 -4.16
C LYS A 34 -16.12 -12.53 -3.41
N ARG A 35 -15.98 -12.22 -2.12
CA ARG A 35 -17.12 -11.79 -1.29
C ARG A 35 -17.76 -10.51 -1.82
N ALA A 36 -16.97 -9.55 -2.31
CA ALA A 36 -17.47 -8.32 -2.90
C ALA A 36 -18.28 -8.59 -4.17
N VAL A 37 -17.79 -9.44 -5.05
CA VAL A 37 -18.50 -9.85 -6.28
C VAL A 37 -19.85 -10.49 -5.94
N ASP A 38 -19.86 -11.44 -4.99
CA ASP A 38 -21.08 -12.13 -4.57
C ASP A 38 -22.05 -11.16 -3.87
N PHE A 39 -21.56 -10.31 -2.96
CA PHE A 39 -22.39 -9.37 -2.19
C PHE A 39 -23.05 -8.29 -3.05
N LEU A 40 -22.33 -7.79 -4.04
CA LEU A 40 -22.81 -6.75 -4.95
C LEU A 40 -23.56 -7.31 -6.17
N GLY A 41 -23.65 -8.63 -6.32
CA GLY A 41 -24.27 -9.27 -7.47
C GLY A 41 -23.55 -8.99 -8.80
N LEU A 42 -22.23 -8.80 -8.76
CA LEU A 42 -21.44 -8.55 -9.96
C LEU A 42 -21.26 -9.84 -10.76
N ASP A 43 -21.09 -9.69 -12.08
CA ASP A 43 -20.75 -10.81 -12.96
C ASP A 43 -19.32 -11.29 -12.66
N LYS A 44 -19.16 -12.56 -12.31
CA LYS A 44 -17.86 -13.19 -11.99
C LYS A 44 -16.88 -13.18 -13.16
N ASP A 45 -17.39 -13.22 -14.37
CA ASP A 45 -16.60 -13.26 -15.60
C ASP A 45 -16.41 -11.87 -16.22
N ASN A 46 -17.04 -10.84 -15.65
CA ASN A 46 -16.91 -9.45 -16.09
C ASN A 46 -16.94 -8.49 -14.90
N SER A 47 -15.94 -8.60 -14.01
CA SER A 47 -15.84 -7.77 -12.81
C SER A 47 -14.43 -7.20 -12.62
N LYS A 48 -14.38 -5.99 -12.06
CA LYS A 48 -13.15 -5.25 -11.75
C LYS A 48 -13.24 -4.73 -10.33
N VAL A 49 -12.46 -5.32 -9.43
CA VAL A 49 -12.50 -5.00 -8.00
C VAL A 49 -11.12 -4.55 -7.53
N ILE A 50 -11.07 -3.45 -6.80
CA ILE A 50 -9.89 -3.03 -6.06
C ILE A 50 -10.10 -3.39 -4.60
N VAL A 51 -9.15 -4.10 -4.00
CA VAL A 51 -9.18 -4.45 -2.57
C VAL A 51 -8.07 -3.68 -1.86
N CYS A 52 -8.45 -2.82 -0.94
CA CYS A 52 -7.58 -2.07 -0.05
C CYS A 52 -7.51 -2.79 1.31
N HIS A 53 -6.49 -3.62 1.51
CA HIS A 53 -6.19 -4.25 2.79
C HIS A 53 -5.33 -3.28 3.60
N LEU A 54 -5.93 -2.58 4.56
CA LEU A 54 -5.31 -1.51 5.33
C LEU A 54 -5.20 -1.89 6.80
N GLY A 55 -4.00 -2.26 7.22
CA GLY A 55 -3.63 -2.56 8.61
C GLY A 55 -2.28 -1.92 8.94
N ASN A 56 -1.57 -2.44 9.94
CA ASN A 56 -0.19 -2.01 10.19
C ASN A 56 0.73 -2.31 9.00
N GLY A 57 0.53 -3.46 8.32
CA GLY A 57 0.96 -3.70 6.94
C GLY A 57 -0.22 -3.47 6.01
N SER A 58 -0.01 -2.74 4.90
CA SER A 58 -1.08 -2.38 3.97
C SER A 58 -0.71 -2.73 2.54
N SER A 59 -1.67 -3.24 1.78
CA SER A 59 -1.52 -3.47 0.35
C SER A 59 -2.83 -3.28 -0.39
N ILE A 60 -2.73 -2.92 -1.66
CA ILE A 60 -3.87 -2.78 -2.57
C ILE A 60 -3.69 -3.76 -3.71
N SER A 61 -4.75 -4.40 -4.14
CA SER A 61 -4.75 -5.30 -5.30
C SER A 61 -5.81 -4.91 -6.31
N ALA A 62 -5.46 -5.07 -7.58
CA ALA A 62 -6.36 -4.97 -8.72
C ALA A 62 -6.78 -6.38 -9.15
N VAL A 63 -8.08 -6.65 -9.17
CA VAL A 63 -8.64 -7.97 -9.46
C VAL A 63 -9.61 -7.84 -10.63
N VAL A 64 -9.35 -8.59 -11.70
CA VAL A 64 -10.21 -8.67 -12.88
C VAL A 64 -10.71 -10.10 -13.01
N ASN A 65 -12.02 -10.28 -13.04
CA ASN A 65 -12.65 -11.61 -13.21
C ASN A 65 -12.09 -12.64 -12.21
N GLY A 66 -11.98 -12.23 -10.95
CA GLY A 66 -11.45 -13.05 -9.86
C GLY A 66 -9.94 -13.32 -9.90
N LYS A 67 -9.19 -12.75 -10.84
CA LYS A 67 -7.74 -12.91 -10.97
C LYS A 67 -7.01 -11.62 -10.60
N CYS A 68 -6.05 -11.69 -9.68
CA CYS A 68 -5.18 -10.57 -9.36
C CYS A 68 -4.32 -10.23 -10.58
N VAL A 69 -4.45 -8.99 -11.08
CA VAL A 69 -3.69 -8.48 -12.24
C VAL A 69 -2.56 -7.56 -11.83
N ASP A 70 -2.63 -6.95 -10.64
CA ASP A 70 -1.58 -6.12 -10.05
C ASP A 70 -1.75 -6.01 -8.52
N THR A 71 -0.67 -5.64 -7.82
CA THR A 71 -0.69 -5.39 -6.37
C THR A 71 0.44 -4.46 -5.97
N THR A 72 0.30 -3.78 -4.83
CA THR A 72 1.25 -2.74 -4.41
C THR A 72 2.51 -3.28 -3.75
N MET A 73 2.43 -4.35 -2.94
CA MET A 73 3.63 -4.95 -2.35
C MET A 73 4.44 -5.69 -3.40
N GLY A 74 5.76 -5.64 -3.27
CA GLY A 74 6.70 -6.06 -4.30
C GLY A 74 7.38 -7.39 -4.05
N LEU A 75 8.71 -7.41 -4.24
CA LEU A 75 9.59 -8.52 -3.85
C LEU A 75 9.48 -8.77 -2.34
N THR A 76 9.31 -7.70 -1.58
CA THR A 76 9.11 -7.71 -0.12
C THR A 76 7.84 -6.92 0.23
N PRO A 77 7.34 -7.03 1.48
CA PRO A 77 6.20 -6.23 1.92
C PRO A 77 6.55 -4.77 2.28
N LEU A 78 7.70 -4.25 1.84
CA LEU A 78 8.10 -2.86 2.03
C LEU A 78 7.54 -1.93 0.95
N GLU A 79 7.55 -2.38 -0.32
CA GLU A 79 7.05 -1.61 -1.47
C GLU A 79 5.54 -1.37 -1.37
N GLY A 80 5.09 -0.26 -1.92
CA GLY A 80 3.67 0.07 -2.07
C GLY A 80 3.25 1.34 -1.35
N VAL A 81 2.10 1.30 -0.70
CA VAL A 81 1.55 2.41 0.08
C VAL A 81 2.35 2.65 1.37
N VAL A 82 2.24 3.85 1.92
CA VAL A 82 2.72 4.14 3.27
C VAL A 82 1.99 3.22 4.27
N MET A 83 2.71 2.73 5.29
CA MET A 83 2.17 1.79 6.29
C MET A 83 2.47 2.30 7.71
N GLY A 84 2.16 1.51 8.73
CA GLY A 84 2.40 1.92 10.12
C GLY A 84 3.85 2.31 10.41
N THR A 85 4.82 1.45 10.02
CA THR A 85 6.25 1.71 10.23
C THR A 85 7.09 1.63 8.96
N ARG A 86 6.49 1.22 7.83
CA ARG A 86 7.18 1.05 6.54
C ARG A 86 6.96 2.25 5.64
N SER A 87 8.01 2.65 4.94
CA SER A 87 7.99 3.81 4.06
C SER A 87 7.02 3.68 2.87
N GLY A 88 6.77 2.46 2.39
CA GLY A 88 6.21 2.29 1.05
C GLY A 88 7.21 2.75 -0.02
N ASN A 89 6.68 3.18 -1.17
CA ASN A 89 7.51 3.63 -2.30
C ASN A 89 8.26 4.92 -1.98
N ILE A 90 9.56 4.88 -2.27
CA ILE A 90 10.46 6.04 -2.21
C ILE A 90 11.32 6.11 -3.47
N ASP A 91 11.97 7.24 -3.71
CA ASP A 91 13.07 7.30 -4.67
C ASP A 91 14.25 6.44 -4.16
N PRO A 92 14.74 5.45 -4.93
CA PRO A 92 15.85 4.59 -4.52
C PRO A 92 17.13 5.36 -4.14
N ALA A 93 17.38 6.55 -4.71
CA ALA A 93 18.54 7.37 -4.38
C ALA A 93 18.51 7.90 -2.94
N ILE A 94 17.33 7.96 -2.31
CA ILE A 94 17.19 8.33 -0.89
C ILE A 94 17.97 7.35 0.00
N MET A 95 18.08 6.08 -0.38
CA MET A 95 18.80 5.08 0.40
C MET A 95 20.29 5.44 0.53
N GLU A 96 20.92 5.83 -0.58
CA GLU A 96 22.33 6.28 -0.56
C GLU A 96 22.49 7.58 0.23
N PHE A 97 21.54 8.51 0.07
CA PHE A 97 21.57 9.79 0.78
C PHE A 97 21.50 9.59 2.31
N ILE A 98 20.55 8.78 2.79
CA ILE A 98 20.41 8.47 4.22
C ILE A 98 21.65 7.73 4.74
N ALA A 99 22.14 6.72 4.00
CA ALA A 99 23.36 5.98 4.38
C ALA A 99 24.53 6.92 4.67
N LYS A 100 24.77 7.88 3.76
CA LYS A 100 25.86 8.86 3.91
C LYS A 100 25.63 9.87 5.05
N LYS A 101 24.40 10.37 5.21
CA LYS A 101 24.08 11.39 6.22
C LYS A 101 24.06 10.85 7.65
N GLU A 102 23.53 9.64 7.81
CA GLU A 102 23.38 9.00 9.12
C GLU A 102 24.51 8.00 9.43
N ASN A 103 25.49 7.86 8.55
CA ASN A 103 26.59 6.89 8.65
C ASN A 103 26.08 5.45 8.87
N LEU A 104 25.09 5.04 8.07
CA LEU A 104 24.50 3.71 8.13
C LEU A 104 24.98 2.83 6.98
N ASP A 105 25.08 1.54 7.22
CA ASP A 105 25.18 0.51 6.19
C ASP A 105 23.80 0.22 5.58
N ILE A 106 23.77 -0.67 4.59
CA ILE A 106 22.52 -1.04 3.92
C ILE A 106 21.50 -1.65 4.89
N GLU A 107 21.93 -2.42 5.88
CA GLU A 107 21.04 -3.03 6.87
C GLU A 107 20.42 -1.95 7.76
N GLY A 108 21.22 -0.96 8.16
CA GLY A 108 20.75 0.21 8.91
C GLY A 108 19.71 1.02 8.14
N VAL A 109 19.95 1.28 6.85
CA VAL A 109 18.97 1.96 5.98
C VAL A 109 17.70 1.12 5.86
N MET A 110 17.80 -0.18 5.61
CA MET A 110 16.64 -1.07 5.53
C MET A 110 15.85 -1.12 6.84
N ASN A 111 16.53 -1.02 7.98
CA ASN A 111 15.86 -0.91 9.28
C ASN A 111 15.09 0.40 9.42
N VAL A 112 15.63 1.54 8.96
CA VAL A 112 14.89 2.82 8.92
C VAL A 112 13.63 2.67 8.07
N LEU A 113 13.73 2.15 6.86
CA LEU A 113 12.61 2.02 5.94
C LEU A 113 11.52 1.06 6.44
N ASN A 114 11.88 0.00 7.17
CA ASN A 114 10.94 -1.00 7.65
C ASN A 114 10.33 -0.70 9.03
N LYS A 115 11.09 -0.04 9.93
CA LYS A 115 10.76 0.06 11.35
C LYS A 115 10.57 1.47 11.88
N LYS A 116 11.13 2.48 11.20
CA LYS A 116 11.19 3.87 11.70
C LYS A 116 10.53 4.87 10.74
N SER A 117 9.88 4.37 9.69
CA SER A 117 9.23 5.17 8.64
C SER A 117 7.71 5.08 8.75
N GLY A 118 7.01 5.30 7.67
CA GLY A 118 5.55 5.21 7.62
C GLY A 118 4.87 6.24 8.51
N LEU A 119 3.72 5.89 9.06
CA LEU A 119 2.95 6.75 9.98
C LEU A 119 3.79 7.13 11.20
N LEU A 120 4.53 6.18 11.78
CA LEU A 120 5.43 6.44 12.90
C LEU A 120 6.45 7.52 12.57
N GLY A 121 7.14 7.38 11.44
CA GLY A 121 8.17 8.34 11.02
C GLY A 121 7.59 9.71 10.68
N LEU A 122 6.50 9.75 9.93
CA LEU A 122 5.84 10.99 9.49
C LEU A 122 5.23 11.78 10.65
N SER A 123 4.81 11.10 11.71
CA SER A 123 4.27 11.75 12.92
C SER A 123 5.35 12.15 13.94
N GLY A 124 6.62 12.19 13.54
CA GLY A 124 7.72 12.52 14.45
C GLY A 124 7.97 11.48 15.54
N GLY A 125 7.57 10.22 15.32
CA GLY A 125 7.72 9.13 16.27
C GLY A 125 6.56 8.99 17.26
N LEU A 126 5.43 9.67 17.03
CA LEU A 126 4.29 9.66 17.95
C LEU A 126 3.66 8.27 18.05
N SER A 127 3.20 7.70 16.94
CA SER A 127 2.61 6.36 16.91
C SER A 127 2.59 5.77 15.50
N SER A 128 2.57 4.44 15.41
CA SER A 128 2.26 3.69 14.19
C SER A 128 0.77 3.29 14.10
N ASP A 129 0.01 3.49 15.18
CA ASP A 129 -1.42 3.16 15.23
C ASP A 129 -2.24 4.34 14.72
N PHE A 130 -3.10 4.06 13.73
CA PHE A 130 -3.97 5.07 13.15
C PHE A 130 -4.89 5.75 14.18
N ARG A 131 -5.36 5.01 15.19
CA ARG A 131 -6.29 5.55 16.20
C ARG A 131 -5.63 6.65 17.02
N ASP A 132 -4.39 6.41 17.47
CA ASP A 132 -3.62 7.41 18.23
C ASP A 132 -3.34 8.66 17.39
N LEU A 133 -3.03 8.47 16.10
CA LEU A 133 -2.78 9.57 15.19
C LEU A 133 -4.04 10.36 14.86
N ASN A 134 -5.18 9.69 14.71
CA ASN A 134 -6.44 10.37 14.47
C ASN A 134 -6.84 11.23 15.67
N GLU A 135 -6.73 10.71 16.89
CA GLU A 135 -6.98 11.46 18.12
C GLU A 135 -6.02 12.67 18.25
N ALA A 136 -4.74 12.46 17.97
CA ALA A 136 -3.75 13.55 18.01
C ALA A 136 -4.03 14.62 16.95
N ALA A 137 -4.44 14.25 15.74
CA ALA A 137 -4.79 15.17 14.67
C ALA A 137 -6.04 15.99 15.03
N GLU A 138 -7.07 15.35 15.58
CA GLU A 138 -8.27 16.03 16.10
C GLU A 138 -7.93 17.00 17.24
N GLY A 139 -6.90 16.69 18.04
CA GLY A 139 -6.33 17.54 19.07
C GLY A 139 -5.43 18.66 18.53
N GLY A 140 -5.24 18.79 17.22
CA GLY A 140 -4.47 19.86 16.58
C GLY A 140 -3.01 19.53 16.31
N ASN A 141 -2.60 18.24 16.37
CA ASN A 141 -1.24 17.85 16.01
C ASN A 141 -1.09 17.80 14.48
N GLU A 142 -0.32 18.74 13.92
CA GLU A 142 -0.13 18.89 12.48
C GLU A 142 0.65 17.72 11.86
N ASP A 143 1.65 17.16 12.55
CA ASP A 143 2.44 16.04 12.03
C ASP A 143 1.58 14.77 11.93
N ALA A 144 0.70 14.53 12.90
CA ALA A 144 -0.25 13.44 12.85
C ALA A 144 -1.26 13.60 11.69
N ALA A 145 -1.79 14.82 11.50
CA ALA A 145 -2.68 15.14 10.39
C ALA A 145 -1.98 14.92 9.03
N ASN A 146 -0.75 15.43 8.87
CA ASN A 146 0.05 15.25 7.67
C ASN A 146 0.36 13.77 7.41
N ALA A 147 0.65 12.97 8.43
CA ALA A 147 0.90 11.54 8.29
C ALA A 147 -0.33 10.80 7.74
N ILE A 148 -1.53 11.14 8.23
CA ILE A 148 -2.80 10.61 7.73
C ILE A 148 -3.04 11.04 6.27
N ASP A 149 -2.74 12.28 5.94
CA ASP A 149 -2.90 12.81 4.58
C ASP A 149 -2.00 12.10 3.59
N VAL A 150 -0.74 11.88 3.94
CA VAL A 150 0.22 11.12 3.11
C VAL A 150 -0.24 9.68 2.93
N LEU A 151 -0.74 9.03 3.99
CA LEU A 151 -1.33 7.68 3.89
C LEU A 151 -2.48 7.66 2.88
N CYS A 152 -3.50 8.50 3.06
CA CYS A 152 -4.68 8.53 2.22
C CYS A 152 -4.35 8.86 0.77
N TYR A 153 -3.48 9.83 0.54
CA TYR A 153 -3.02 10.20 -0.80
C TYR A 153 -2.25 9.08 -1.47
N SER A 154 -1.37 8.38 -0.74
CA SER A 154 -0.64 7.23 -1.29
C SER A 154 -1.60 6.11 -1.74
N ILE A 155 -2.66 5.85 -0.97
CA ILE A 155 -3.70 4.86 -1.31
C ILE A 155 -4.47 5.32 -2.56
N ALA A 156 -4.94 6.55 -2.59
CA ALA A 156 -5.71 7.11 -3.71
C ALA A 156 -4.93 7.04 -5.03
N LYS A 157 -3.63 7.32 -5.02
CA LYS A 157 -2.77 7.20 -6.22
C LYS A 157 -2.72 5.77 -6.76
N PHE A 158 -2.63 4.77 -5.91
CA PHE A 158 -2.66 3.37 -6.35
C PHE A 158 -4.05 2.96 -6.85
N VAL A 159 -5.11 3.39 -6.16
CA VAL A 159 -6.50 3.17 -6.62
C VAL A 159 -6.69 3.77 -8.01
N GLY A 160 -6.33 5.04 -8.22
CA GLY A 160 -6.42 5.69 -9.54
C GLY A 160 -5.59 4.99 -10.61
N GLY A 161 -4.36 4.59 -10.28
CA GLY A 161 -3.50 3.81 -11.19
C GLY A 161 -4.12 2.47 -11.57
N TYR A 162 -4.77 1.78 -10.64
CA TYR A 162 -5.43 0.50 -10.91
C TYR A 162 -6.74 0.66 -11.67
N VAL A 163 -7.50 1.73 -11.44
CA VAL A 163 -8.66 2.07 -12.29
C VAL A 163 -8.20 2.21 -13.75
N ALA A 164 -7.10 2.93 -13.99
CA ALA A 164 -6.53 3.07 -15.33
C ALA A 164 -6.01 1.73 -15.88
N ALA A 165 -5.28 0.95 -15.08
CA ALA A 165 -4.71 -0.34 -15.49
C ALA A 165 -5.76 -1.39 -15.86
N MET A 166 -6.93 -1.36 -15.22
CA MET A 166 -8.07 -2.24 -15.48
C MET A 166 -9.06 -1.66 -16.50
N ASN A 167 -8.88 -0.42 -16.91
CA ASN A 167 -9.86 0.33 -17.71
C ASN A 167 -11.25 0.38 -17.05
N GLY A 168 -11.28 0.90 -15.82
CA GLY A 168 -12.47 1.04 -15.00
C GLY A 168 -12.44 0.21 -13.73
N VAL A 169 -13.46 0.37 -12.89
CA VAL A 169 -13.65 -0.34 -11.62
C VAL A 169 -15.14 -0.46 -11.31
N ASP A 170 -15.57 -1.62 -10.82
CA ASP A 170 -16.95 -1.85 -10.38
C ASP A 170 -17.10 -1.65 -8.87
N ALA A 171 -16.04 -1.97 -8.10
CA ALA A 171 -16.05 -1.82 -6.66
C ALA A 171 -14.64 -1.56 -6.09
N ILE A 172 -14.58 -0.67 -5.08
CA ILE A 172 -13.42 -0.48 -4.21
C ILE A 172 -13.81 -0.98 -2.82
N VAL A 173 -13.05 -1.92 -2.28
CA VAL A 173 -13.38 -2.61 -1.03
C VAL A 173 -12.27 -2.40 -0.02
N PHE A 174 -12.64 -2.04 1.20
CA PHE A 174 -11.72 -1.82 2.30
C PHE A 174 -11.83 -2.96 3.33
N THR A 175 -10.69 -3.44 3.82
CA THR A 175 -10.61 -4.51 4.82
C THR A 175 -9.41 -4.33 5.74
N ALA A 176 -9.26 -5.19 6.72
CA ALA A 176 -8.31 -5.11 7.83
C ALA A 176 -8.60 -3.93 8.77
N GLY A 177 -7.81 -3.79 9.84
CA GLY A 177 -8.13 -2.93 10.97
C GLY A 177 -8.43 -1.47 10.62
N ILE A 178 -7.58 -0.83 9.81
CA ILE A 178 -7.80 0.55 9.34
C ILE A 178 -8.93 0.56 8.30
N GLY A 179 -8.89 -0.36 7.33
CA GLY A 179 -9.87 -0.39 6.25
C GLY A 179 -11.31 -0.57 6.72
N GLU A 180 -11.53 -1.37 7.76
CA GLU A 180 -12.87 -1.62 8.31
C GLU A 180 -13.32 -0.52 9.29
N ASN A 181 -12.43 -0.04 10.15
CA ASN A 181 -12.81 0.79 11.28
C ASN A 181 -12.57 2.30 11.08
N ALA A 182 -11.65 2.70 10.18
CA ALA A 182 -11.34 4.11 9.97
C ALA A 182 -12.20 4.72 8.86
N ILE A 183 -13.41 5.16 9.20
CA ILE A 183 -14.32 5.85 8.28
C ILE A 183 -13.65 7.05 7.61
N PRO A 184 -12.93 7.95 8.34
CA PRO A 184 -12.30 9.11 7.72
C PRO A 184 -11.28 8.75 6.63
N VAL A 185 -10.55 7.64 6.78
CA VAL A 185 -9.61 7.17 5.74
C VAL A 185 -10.36 6.79 4.47
N ARG A 186 -11.44 6.02 4.58
CA ARG A 186 -12.23 5.61 3.42
C ARG A 186 -12.82 6.83 2.69
N GLU A 187 -13.44 7.73 3.44
CA GLU A 187 -14.02 8.96 2.89
C GLU A 187 -12.95 9.80 2.18
N LYS A 188 -11.81 10.01 2.82
CA LYS A 188 -10.72 10.80 2.24
C LYS A 188 -10.13 10.14 0.99
N VAL A 189 -9.91 8.83 1.00
CA VAL A 189 -9.38 8.10 -0.17
C VAL A 189 -10.32 8.19 -1.37
N VAL A 190 -11.64 8.09 -1.17
CA VAL A 190 -12.61 8.15 -2.28
C VAL A 190 -12.98 9.56 -2.68
N SER A 191 -12.57 10.58 -1.95
CA SER A 191 -12.79 11.98 -2.29
C SER A 191 -11.82 12.53 -3.34
N TYR A 192 -10.72 11.83 -3.62
CA TYR A 192 -9.77 12.15 -4.68
C TYR A 192 -10.28 11.73 -6.06
#